data_59d587fb7cc5ce1ec4915f892365891e
#
_entry.id   59d587fb7cc5ce1ec4915f892365891e
#
_cell.length_a   1.000
_cell.length_b   1.000
_cell.length_c   1.000
_cell.angle_alpha   90.00
_cell.angle_beta   90.00
_cell.angle_gamma   90.00
#
_symmetry.space_group_name_H-M   'P 1'
#
loop_
_entity.id
_entity.type
_entity.pdbx_description
1 polymer ?
#
loop_
_entity_poly.entity_id
_entity_poly.type
_entity_poly.pdbx_seq_one_letter_code
_entity_poly.pdbx_strand_id
1 'polypeptide(L)'
;TGPVQFGQEGVRSVIEDNANEQFENITAGNPRAPKMHMNINNQGLAVGGSFDTPILNGAIFHQSTFNNLFIKGLSATVGLRLDYEKLKMDYNSVSDPLNFDFSITMPGAPKPFLTCEGLEGNASFIGKESTDYLQLLPKFALQYEWTKGNSVYTTVSKGYRSGGYNIQMFSDLAKGGLMNSAIEALAADPKLSAMAATIESQKKELPQVSK
;
A
#
# COMPACT_ATOMS: atom_id res chain seq x y z
N THR A 1 7.09 -15.05 8.37
CA THR A 1 7.08 -14.09 7.26
C THR A 1 8.52 -13.66 7.02
N GLY A 2 9.07 -13.98 5.85
CA GLY A 2 10.44 -13.65 5.48
C GLY A 2 10.57 -12.24 4.91
N PRO A 3 11.80 -11.72 4.72
CA PRO A 3 12.02 -10.44 4.07
C PRO A 3 11.49 -10.48 2.62
N VAL A 4 10.72 -9.46 2.26
CA VAL A 4 10.25 -9.25 0.89
C VAL A 4 11.20 -8.27 0.22
N GLN A 5 11.84 -8.67 -0.87
CA GLN A 5 12.64 -7.78 -1.71
C GLN A 5 11.88 -7.44 -2.98
N PHE A 6 11.76 -6.16 -3.27
CA PHE A 6 11.23 -5.67 -4.55
C PHE A 6 12.41 -5.47 -5.50
N GLY A 7 12.33 -6.03 -6.70
CA GLY A 7 13.41 -6.20 -7.69
C GLY A 7 14.40 -5.04 -7.87
N GLN A 8 15.68 -5.38 -7.94
CA GLN A 8 16.78 -4.43 -7.86
C GLN A 8 16.93 -3.52 -9.09
N GLU A 9 16.80 -4.06 -10.30
CA GLU A 9 16.99 -3.25 -11.53
C GLU A 9 15.75 -2.43 -11.90
N GLY A 10 14.55 -2.98 -11.70
CA GLY A 10 13.30 -2.32 -12.04
C GLY A 10 12.96 -1.11 -11.15
N VAL A 11 13.41 -1.09 -9.90
CA VAL A 11 13.15 0.03 -8.98
C VAL A 11 13.96 1.26 -9.36
N ARG A 12 15.23 1.06 -9.73
CA ARG A 12 16.12 2.14 -10.18
C ARG A 12 15.54 2.87 -11.39
N SER A 13 15.27 2.12 -12.47
CA SER A 13 14.76 2.71 -13.72
C SER A 13 13.41 3.43 -13.51
N VAL A 14 12.51 2.84 -12.75
CA VAL A 14 11.20 3.47 -12.46
C VAL A 14 11.36 4.78 -11.69
N ILE A 15 12.29 4.89 -10.75
CA ILE A 15 12.50 6.13 -10.01
C ILE A 15 13.14 7.19 -10.91
N GLU A 16 14.16 6.82 -11.69
CA GLU A 16 14.86 7.71 -12.63
C GLU A 16 13.92 8.23 -13.71
N ASP A 17 13.17 7.33 -14.35
CA ASP A 17 12.21 7.68 -15.40
C ASP A 17 11.09 8.57 -14.86
N ASN A 18 10.50 8.23 -13.72
CA ASN A 18 9.45 9.03 -13.09
C ASN A 18 9.95 10.44 -12.70
N ALA A 19 11.20 10.55 -12.21
CA ALA A 19 11.78 11.84 -11.88
C ALA A 19 11.95 12.70 -13.13
N ASN A 20 12.54 12.12 -14.18
CA ASN A 20 12.81 12.81 -15.43
C ASN A 20 11.52 13.20 -16.16
N GLU A 21 10.50 12.33 -16.16
CA GLU A 21 9.17 12.65 -16.70
C GLU A 21 8.51 13.82 -15.95
N GLN A 22 8.62 13.88 -14.62
CA GLN A 22 8.12 15.01 -13.84
C GLN A 22 8.85 16.31 -14.19
N PHE A 23 10.16 16.27 -14.34
CA PHE A 23 10.93 17.43 -14.76
C PHE A 23 10.56 17.92 -16.17
N GLU A 24 10.33 17.01 -17.09
CA GLU A 24 9.82 17.33 -18.42
C GLU A 24 8.44 17.98 -18.36
N ASN A 25 7.54 17.45 -17.53
CA ASN A 25 6.18 17.99 -17.35
C ASN A 25 6.18 19.39 -16.75
N ILE A 26 7.08 19.70 -15.81
CA ILE A 26 7.23 21.04 -15.23
C ILE A 26 7.65 22.07 -16.30
N THR A 27 8.44 21.65 -17.26
CA THR A 27 8.96 22.51 -18.33
C THR A 27 8.16 22.43 -19.62
N ALA A 28 7.15 21.55 -19.69
CA ALA A 28 6.31 21.34 -20.84
C ALA A 28 5.63 22.63 -21.29
N GLY A 29 5.69 22.90 -22.60
CA GLY A 29 5.09 24.09 -23.19
C GLY A 29 5.99 25.35 -23.18
N ASN A 30 7.17 25.32 -22.59
CA ASN A 30 8.12 26.42 -22.65
C ASN A 30 9.46 25.98 -23.30
N PRO A 31 9.67 26.23 -24.60
CA PRO A 31 10.89 25.82 -25.29
C PRO A 31 12.17 26.49 -24.76
N ARG A 32 12.03 27.55 -23.97
CA ARG A 32 13.15 28.28 -23.36
C ARG A 32 13.39 27.85 -21.90
N ALA A 33 12.59 26.94 -21.37
CA ALA A 33 12.79 26.45 -20.02
C ALA A 33 14.06 25.58 -19.94
N PRO A 34 14.81 25.66 -18.84
CA PRO A 34 15.95 24.79 -18.62
C PRO A 34 15.51 23.34 -18.49
N LYS A 35 16.28 22.42 -19.04
CA LYS A 35 16.05 20.97 -18.89
C LYS A 35 16.69 20.48 -17.62
N MET A 36 15.92 19.85 -16.79
CA MET A 36 16.35 19.18 -15.55
C MET A 36 16.52 17.68 -15.81
N HIS A 37 17.56 17.09 -15.25
CA HIS A 37 17.82 15.66 -15.40
C HIS A 37 18.41 15.09 -14.12
N MET A 38 17.89 13.93 -13.69
CA MET A 38 18.38 13.11 -12.60
C MET A 38 19.03 11.85 -13.18
N ASN A 39 20.21 11.52 -12.69
CA ASN A 39 20.90 10.27 -13.01
C ASN A 39 21.18 9.51 -11.72
N ILE A 40 20.72 8.28 -11.63
CA ILE A 40 20.93 7.41 -10.47
C ILE A 40 22.24 6.65 -10.63
N ASN A 41 23.15 6.83 -9.68
CA ASN A 41 24.50 6.25 -9.69
C ASN A 41 24.53 4.81 -9.15
N ASN A 42 23.50 4.36 -8.45
CA ASN A 42 23.41 2.99 -7.96
C ASN A 42 23.38 1.98 -9.12
N GLN A 43 24.14 0.89 -9.04
CA GLN A 43 24.02 -0.24 -9.98
C GLN A 43 22.71 -0.99 -9.79
N GLY A 44 22.22 -1.08 -8.57
CA GLY A 44 20.92 -1.63 -8.18
C GLY A 44 20.40 -0.90 -6.97
N LEU A 45 19.09 -0.87 -6.81
CA LEU A 45 18.41 -0.25 -5.67
C LEU A 45 17.44 -1.26 -5.09
N ALA A 46 17.76 -1.80 -3.91
CA ALA A 46 16.87 -2.71 -3.22
C ALA A 46 15.93 -1.93 -2.28
N VAL A 47 14.68 -2.31 -2.34
CA VAL A 47 13.69 -1.95 -1.34
C VAL A 47 13.23 -3.24 -0.68
N GLY A 48 13.45 -3.36 0.60
CA GLY A 48 13.11 -4.55 1.36
C GLY A 48 12.30 -4.23 2.59
N GLY A 49 11.69 -5.25 3.16
CA GLY A 49 10.98 -5.08 4.41
C GLY A 49 10.59 -6.40 5.05
N SER A 50 10.37 -6.36 6.35
CA SER A 50 9.75 -7.42 7.10
C SER A 50 8.35 -7.00 7.52
N PHE A 51 7.39 -7.91 7.33
CA PHE A 51 5.99 -7.70 7.66
C PHE A 51 5.53 -8.86 8.54
N ASP A 52 5.02 -8.53 9.71
CA ASP A 52 4.39 -9.50 10.60
C ASP A 52 2.93 -9.13 10.77
N THR A 53 2.04 -10.06 10.41
CA THR A 53 0.59 -9.83 10.39
C THR A 53 -0.15 -10.84 11.25
N PRO A 54 0.02 -10.80 12.58
CA PRO A 54 -0.70 -11.69 13.46
C PRO A 54 -2.20 -11.37 13.47
N ILE A 55 -3.00 -12.46 13.41
CA ILE A 55 -4.45 -12.39 13.47
C ILE A 55 -4.91 -13.14 14.73
N LEU A 56 -5.68 -12.46 15.56
CA LEU A 56 -6.40 -13.09 16.67
C LEU A 56 -7.88 -13.09 16.32
N ASN A 57 -8.51 -14.26 16.32
CA ASN A 57 -9.94 -14.39 16.13
C ASN A 57 -10.58 -15.25 17.22
N GLY A 58 -11.85 -14.95 17.48
CA GLY A 58 -12.69 -15.71 18.39
C GLY A 58 -14.15 -15.53 18.05
N ALA A 59 -14.95 -16.55 18.32
CA ALA A 59 -16.37 -16.51 18.05
C ALA A 59 -17.18 -17.21 19.12
N ILE A 60 -18.35 -16.67 19.41
CA ILE A 60 -19.40 -17.36 20.16
C ILE A 60 -20.63 -17.49 19.28
N PHE A 61 -21.30 -18.62 19.38
CA PHE A 61 -22.50 -18.86 18.59
C PHE A 61 -23.55 -19.63 19.37
N HIS A 62 -24.81 -19.39 18.98
CA HIS A 62 -25.96 -20.15 19.45
C HIS A 62 -26.82 -20.52 18.25
N GLN A 63 -27.36 -21.74 18.25
CA GLN A 63 -28.28 -22.21 17.25
C GLN A 63 -29.39 -23.05 17.90
N SER A 64 -30.62 -22.74 17.56
CA SER A 64 -31.80 -23.51 18.00
C SER A 64 -32.54 -24.04 16.79
N THR A 65 -32.98 -25.31 16.87
CA THR A 65 -33.79 -25.91 15.85
C THR A 65 -35.14 -26.32 16.48
N PHE A 66 -36.20 -25.87 15.86
CA PHE A 66 -37.60 -26.16 16.23
C PHE A 66 -38.14 -27.15 15.25
N ASN A 67 -38.44 -28.38 15.70
CA ASN A 67 -38.96 -29.44 14.86
C ASN A 67 -40.49 -29.48 14.92
N ASN A 68 -41.13 -29.90 13.80
CA ASN A 68 -42.57 -29.97 13.65
C ASN A 68 -43.29 -28.63 13.95
N LEU A 69 -42.71 -27.55 13.51
CA LEU A 69 -43.24 -26.20 13.69
C LEU A 69 -44.49 -26.03 12.80
N PHE A 70 -45.67 -25.81 13.40
CA PHE A 70 -46.99 -25.68 12.76
C PHE A 70 -47.48 -26.94 12.03
N ILE A 71 -46.62 -27.67 11.26
CA ILE A 71 -46.97 -28.88 10.54
C ILE A 71 -45.89 -29.94 10.77
N LYS A 72 -46.32 -31.23 10.74
CA LYS A 72 -45.40 -32.35 10.88
C LYS A 72 -44.41 -32.37 9.73
N GLY A 73 -43.11 -32.52 10.06
CA GLY A 73 -42.01 -32.52 9.08
C GLY A 73 -41.43 -31.16 8.78
N LEU A 74 -42.03 -30.04 9.26
CA LEU A 74 -41.46 -28.72 9.11
C LEU A 74 -40.53 -28.39 10.29
N SER A 75 -39.28 -28.09 10.00
CA SER A 75 -38.28 -27.65 10.98
C SER A 75 -37.74 -26.27 10.63
N ALA A 76 -37.59 -25.42 11.64
CA ALA A 76 -36.96 -24.12 11.49
C ALA A 76 -35.72 -24.03 12.38
N THR A 77 -34.64 -23.51 11.83
CA THR A 77 -33.41 -23.28 12.56
C THR A 77 -33.10 -21.79 12.58
N VAL A 78 -32.84 -21.26 13.77
CA VAL A 78 -32.40 -19.89 13.99
C VAL A 78 -31.02 -19.95 14.64
N GLY A 79 -30.06 -19.28 14.05
CA GLY A 79 -28.70 -19.20 14.57
C GLY A 79 -28.21 -17.74 14.65
N LEU A 80 -27.36 -17.50 15.59
CA LEU A 80 -26.66 -16.23 15.77
C LEU A 80 -25.23 -16.51 16.15
N ARG A 81 -24.30 -15.86 15.44
CA ARG A 81 -22.87 -15.95 15.69
C ARG A 81 -22.31 -14.54 15.84
N LEU A 82 -21.51 -14.33 16.86
CA LEU A 82 -20.74 -13.12 17.09
C LEU A 82 -19.27 -13.45 16.89
N ASP A 83 -18.68 -12.86 15.86
CA ASP A 83 -17.26 -13.01 15.53
C ASP A 83 -16.51 -11.73 15.95
N TYR A 84 -15.41 -11.93 16.64
CA TYR A 84 -14.40 -10.91 16.91
C TYR A 84 -13.10 -11.28 16.22
N GLU A 85 -12.54 -10.33 15.49
CA GLU A 85 -11.25 -10.50 14.83
C GLU A 85 -10.39 -9.26 15.06
N LYS A 86 -9.14 -9.49 15.44
CA LYS A 86 -8.13 -8.44 15.58
C LYS A 86 -6.99 -8.74 14.63
N LEU A 87 -6.79 -7.84 13.68
CA LEU A 87 -5.66 -7.84 12.76
C LEU A 87 -4.63 -6.86 13.27
N LYS A 88 -3.37 -7.28 13.29
CA LYS A 88 -2.23 -6.40 13.51
C LYS A 88 -1.30 -6.47 12.33
N MET A 89 -0.53 -5.43 12.12
CA MET A 89 0.56 -5.40 11.16
C MET A 89 1.71 -4.61 11.76
N ASP A 90 2.81 -5.31 11.98
CA ASP A 90 4.10 -4.71 12.31
C ASP A 90 4.92 -4.67 11.03
N TYR A 91 5.39 -3.50 10.63
CA TYR A 91 6.13 -3.34 9.39
C TYR A 91 7.43 -2.56 9.62
N ASN A 92 8.46 -3.03 8.92
CA ASN A 92 9.75 -2.36 8.82
C ASN A 92 10.22 -2.47 7.37
N SER A 93 10.05 -1.41 6.61
CA SER A 93 10.43 -1.31 5.21
C SER A 93 11.49 -0.24 5.05
N VAL A 94 12.65 -0.63 4.55
CA VAL A 94 13.81 0.25 4.38
C VAL A 94 14.33 0.10 2.95
N SER A 95 14.70 1.22 2.33
CA SER A 95 15.38 1.22 1.04
C SER A 95 16.90 1.28 1.21
N ASP A 96 17.62 0.80 0.21
CA ASP A 96 19.02 1.18 0.04
C ASP A 96 19.13 2.70 -0.10
N PRO A 97 20.25 3.31 0.30
CA PRO A 97 20.53 4.71 0.01
C PRO A 97 20.49 4.96 -1.50
N LEU A 98 19.71 5.94 -1.92
CA LEU A 98 19.66 6.39 -3.30
C LEU A 98 20.79 7.40 -3.50
N ASN A 99 21.77 7.08 -4.34
CA ASN A 99 22.83 7.99 -4.76
C ASN A 99 22.53 8.50 -6.17
N PHE A 100 22.50 9.82 -6.35
CA PHE A 100 22.14 10.39 -7.63
C PHE A 100 22.85 11.73 -7.89
N ASP A 101 22.95 12.07 -9.17
CA ASP A 101 23.38 13.38 -9.64
C ASP A 101 22.19 14.10 -10.27
N PHE A 102 22.20 15.41 -10.13
CA PHE A 102 21.19 16.28 -10.74
C PHE A 102 21.84 17.35 -11.57
N SER A 103 21.29 17.61 -12.74
CA SER A 103 21.81 18.63 -13.65
C SER A 103 20.72 19.49 -14.26
N ILE A 104 21.09 20.74 -14.53
CA ILE A 104 20.23 21.69 -15.24
C ILE A 104 20.98 22.18 -16.47
N THR A 105 20.36 22.01 -17.64
CA THR A 105 20.92 22.41 -18.94
C THR A 105 20.04 23.47 -19.58
N MET A 106 20.63 24.58 -20.02
CA MET A 106 19.90 25.59 -20.78
C MET A 106 19.65 25.12 -22.21
N PRO A 107 18.50 25.48 -22.81
CA PRO A 107 18.20 25.10 -24.18
C PRO A 107 19.31 25.55 -25.17
N GLY A 108 19.81 24.59 -25.95
CA GLY A 108 20.89 24.84 -26.91
C GLY A 108 22.30 24.84 -26.33
N ALA A 109 22.45 24.72 -25.00
CA ALA A 109 23.81 24.65 -24.41
C ALA A 109 24.33 23.19 -24.52
N PRO A 110 25.63 23.02 -24.85
CA PRO A 110 26.24 21.70 -24.98
C PRO A 110 26.61 21.04 -23.62
N LYS A 111 26.53 21.79 -22.54
CA LYS A 111 26.86 21.30 -21.19
C LYS A 111 25.87 21.88 -20.17
N PRO A 112 25.64 21.15 -19.07
CA PRO A 112 24.89 21.67 -17.94
C PRO A 112 25.54 22.96 -17.40
N PHE A 113 24.70 23.94 -17.06
CA PHE A 113 25.18 25.13 -16.39
C PHE A 113 25.28 24.93 -14.87
N LEU A 114 24.56 23.96 -14.35
CA LEU A 114 24.56 23.55 -12.94
C LEU A 114 24.53 22.04 -12.81
N THR A 115 25.40 21.50 -11.96
CA THR A 115 25.44 20.09 -11.60
C THR A 115 25.60 19.96 -10.09
N CYS A 116 24.75 19.15 -9.48
CA CYS A 116 24.84 18.69 -8.10
C CYS A 116 25.16 17.20 -8.15
N GLU A 117 26.28 16.80 -7.60
CA GLU A 117 26.79 15.41 -7.65
C GLU A 117 26.76 14.78 -6.26
N GLY A 118 26.54 13.46 -6.21
CA GLY A 118 26.63 12.69 -4.98
C GLY A 118 25.55 13.03 -3.97
N LEU A 119 24.35 13.37 -4.43
CA LEU A 119 23.20 13.57 -3.56
C LEU A 119 22.71 12.23 -3.04
N GLU A 120 22.25 12.20 -1.79
CA GLU A 120 21.76 10.98 -1.14
C GLU A 120 20.33 11.16 -0.66
N GLY A 121 19.54 10.10 -0.85
CA GLY A 121 18.19 9.97 -0.32
C GLY A 121 17.94 8.57 0.21
N ASN A 122 17.04 8.44 1.16
CA ASN A 122 16.60 7.15 1.66
C ASN A 122 15.10 7.17 2.02
N ALA A 123 14.51 6.00 2.11
CA ALA A 123 13.14 5.85 2.61
C ALA A 123 13.10 4.77 3.68
N SER A 124 12.45 5.09 4.79
CA SER A 124 12.26 4.16 5.91
C SER A 124 10.83 4.31 6.43
N PHE A 125 10.11 3.19 6.45
CA PHE A 125 8.75 3.12 6.96
C PHE A 125 8.71 2.03 8.03
N ILE A 126 8.64 2.45 9.28
CA ILE A 126 8.59 1.56 10.44
C ILE A 126 7.35 1.91 11.23
N GLY A 127 6.51 0.93 11.50
CA GLY A 127 5.30 1.19 12.26
C GLY A 127 4.52 -0.05 12.62
N LYS A 128 3.41 0.19 13.31
CA LYS A 128 2.47 -0.82 13.77
C LYS A 128 1.07 -0.33 13.56
N GLU A 129 0.26 -1.18 12.94
CA GLU A 129 -1.16 -0.93 12.72
C GLU A 129 -1.99 -2.02 13.39
N SER A 130 -3.19 -1.66 13.83
CA SER A 130 -4.14 -2.60 14.42
C SER A 130 -5.56 -2.24 14.04
N THR A 131 -6.34 -3.24 13.70
CA THR A 131 -7.75 -3.07 13.35
C THR A 131 -8.57 -4.18 13.97
N ASP A 132 -9.72 -3.81 14.54
CA ASP A 132 -10.65 -4.73 15.17
C ASP A 132 -11.94 -4.80 14.36
N TYR A 133 -12.47 -6.00 14.22
CA TYR A 133 -13.77 -6.26 13.59
C TYR A 133 -14.66 -7.03 14.55
N LEU A 134 -15.87 -6.55 14.75
CA LEU A 134 -16.92 -7.25 15.48
C LEU A 134 -18.11 -7.43 14.53
N GLN A 135 -18.48 -8.66 14.26
CA GLN A 135 -19.51 -8.99 13.28
C GLN A 135 -20.59 -9.90 13.88
N LEU A 136 -21.82 -9.49 13.67
CA LEU A 136 -23.00 -10.30 14.01
C LEU A 136 -23.51 -10.99 12.76
N LEU A 137 -23.56 -12.31 12.80
CA LEU A 137 -23.87 -13.19 11.68
C LEU A 137 -25.12 -14.01 11.97
N PRO A 138 -26.32 -13.51 11.63
CA PRO A 138 -27.56 -14.27 11.76
C PRO A 138 -27.66 -15.34 10.68
N LYS A 139 -28.29 -16.45 11.03
CA LYS A 139 -28.66 -17.55 10.15
C LYS A 139 -30.11 -17.94 10.39
N PHE A 140 -30.83 -18.16 9.32
CA PHE A 140 -32.17 -18.72 9.34
C PHE A 140 -32.26 -19.83 8.30
N ALA A 141 -32.82 -20.98 8.69
CA ALA A 141 -33.04 -22.10 7.78
C ALA A 141 -34.41 -22.73 8.02
N LEU A 142 -35.03 -23.17 6.95
CA LEU A 142 -36.25 -23.95 6.96
C LEU A 142 -36.00 -25.28 6.25
N GLN A 143 -36.51 -26.35 6.81
CA GLN A 143 -36.48 -27.68 6.20
C GLN A 143 -37.88 -28.31 6.31
N TYR A 144 -38.32 -28.86 5.21
CA TYR A 144 -39.57 -29.63 5.20
C TYR A 144 -39.34 -31.05 4.68
N GLU A 145 -39.62 -32.02 5.53
CA GLU A 145 -39.54 -33.44 5.21
C GLU A 145 -40.99 -33.98 5.06
N TRP A 146 -41.39 -34.27 3.82
CA TRP A 146 -42.74 -34.76 3.54
C TRP A 146 -42.88 -36.30 3.62
N THR A 147 -41.74 -37.01 3.45
CA THR A 147 -41.64 -38.47 3.58
C THR A 147 -40.25 -38.79 4.11
N LYS A 148 -40.13 -39.87 4.86
CA LYS A 148 -38.84 -40.27 5.45
C LYS A 148 -37.75 -40.36 4.39
N GLY A 149 -36.72 -39.52 4.55
CA GLY A 149 -35.58 -39.42 3.65
C GLY A 149 -35.76 -38.45 2.47
N ASN A 150 -36.93 -37.82 2.29
CA ASN A 150 -37.15 -36.81 1.26
C ASN A 150 -37.47 -35.48 1.89
N SER A 151 -36.57 -34.52 1.70
CA SER A 151 -36.73 -33.16 2.26
C SER A 151 -36.27 -32.09 1.29
N VAL A 152 -36.79 -30.90 1.45
CA VAL A 152 -36.31 -29.66 0.85
C VAL A 152 -35.90 -28.72 1.96
N TYR A 153 -34.86 -27.97 1.71
CA TYR A 153 -34.38 -26.95 2.67
C TYR A 153 -34.02 -25.64 1.98
N THR A 154 -34.12 -24.56 2.72
CA THR A 154 -33.64 -23.25 2.34
C THR A 154 -32.88 -22.64 3.51
N THR A 155 -31.85 -21.87 3.22
CA THR A 155 -31.04 -21.17 4.23
C THR A 155 -30.73 -19.77 3.78
N VAL A 156 -30.93 -18.82 4.69
CA VAL A 156 -30.48 -17.45 4.54
C VAL A 156 -29.50 -17.15 5.68
N SER A 157 -28.31 -16.68 5.35
CA SER A 157 -27.31 -16.32 6.35
C SER A 157 -26.52 -15.09 5.93
N LYS A 158 -26.13 -14.28 6.90
CA LYS A 158 -25.15 -13.22 6.68
C LYS A 158 -23.76 -13.84 6.83
N GLY A 159 -22.91 -13.65 5.80
CA GLY A 159 -21.48 -13.91 5.89
C GLY A 159 -20.70 -12.58 5.87
N TYR A 160 -19.46 -12.61 6.32
CA TYR A 160 -18.54 -11.52 6.10
C TYR A 160 -17.16 -12.06 5.70
N ARG A 161 -16.39 -11.19 5.12
CA ARG A 161 -14.97 -11.44 4.85
C ARG A 161 -14.19 -10.37 5.56
N SER A 162 -13.25 -10.76 6.42
CA SER A 162 -12.33 -9.83 7.05
C SER A 162 -11.47 -9.13 6.01
N GLY A 163 -11.12 -7.91 6.30
CA GLY A 163 -10.12 -7.17 5.56
C GLY A 163 -8.72 -7.78 5.74
N GLY A 164 -7.77 -7.24 5.03
CA GLY A 164 -6.35 -7.57 5.16
C GLY A 164 -5.52 -6.36 4.81
N TYR A 165 -4.29 -6.35 5.25
CA TYR A 165 -3.35 -5.30 4.87
C TYR A 165 -2.76 -5.57 3.49
N ASN A 166 -2.71 -4.54 2.65
CA ASN A 166 -2.10 -4.64 1.33
C ASN A 166 -0.59 -4.37 1.42
N ILE A 167 0.18 -5.45 1.51
CA ILE A 167 1.66 -5.36 1.59
C ILE A 167 2.26 -4.74 0.31
N GLN A 168 1.61 -4.93 -0.84
CA GLN A 168 2.12 -4.37 -2.10
C GLN A 168 2.12 -2.84 -2.12
N MET A 169 1.27 -2.20 -1.33
CA MET A 169 1.26 -0.76 -1.16
C MET A 169 2.60 -0.22 -0.62
N PHE A 170 3.36 -1.04 0.15
CA PHE A 170 4.67 -0.62 0.65
C PHE A 170 5.71 -0.43 -0.44
N SER A 171 5.58 -1.13 -1.58
CA SER A 171 6.42 -0.86 -2.75
C SER A 171 6.21 0.56 -3.28
N ASP A 172 4.97 0.99 -3.34
CA ASP A 172 4.63 2.32 -3.85
C ASP A 172 4.97 3.41 -2.82
N LEU A 173 4.77 3.13 -1.54
CA LEU A 173 5.22 3.98 -0.43
C LEU A 173 6.74 4.18 -0.47
N ALA A 174 7.49 3.10 -0.66
CA ALA A 174 8.94 3.16 -0.70
C ALA A 174 9.45 3.94 -1.91
N LYS A 175 8.88 3.75 -3.09
CA LYS A 175 9.20 4.53 -4.30
C LYS A 175 8.88 6.02 -4.10
N GLY A 176 7.69 6.33 -3.58
CA GLY A 176 7.28 7.68 -3.27
C GLY A 176 8.16 8.33 -2.20
N GLY A 177 8.53 7.58 -1.17
CA GLY A 177 9.44 8.03 -0.11
C GLY A 177 10.83 8.33 -0.60
N LEU A 178 11.38 7.48 -1.47
CA LEU A 178 12.67 7.73 -2.12
C LEU A 178 12.64 8.99 -2.99
N MET A 179 11.57 9.18 -3.76
CA MET A 179 11.38 10.39 -4.55
C MET A 179 11.31 11.65 -3.66
N ASN A 180 10.51 11.60 -2.61
CA ASN A 180 10.42 12.73 -1.67
C ASN A 180 11.76 13.02 -0.98
N SER A 181 12.51 11.98 -0.61
CA SER A 181 13.85 12.12 -0.05
C SER A 181 14.86 12.73 -1.05
N ALA A 182 14.77 12.34 -2.32
CA ALA A 182 15.57 12.96 -3.37
C ALA A 182 15.22 14.45 -3.56
N ILE A 183 13.93 14.80 -3.51
CA ILE A 183 13.48 16.20 -3.53
C ILE A 183 14.04 16.99 -2.34
N GLU A 184 14.05 16.40 -1.14
CA GLU A 184 14.65 17.00 0.06
C GLU A 184 16.15 17.24 -0.10
N ALA A 185 16.88 16.25 -0.61
CA ALA A 185 18.31 16.38 -0.87
C ALA A 185 18.62 17.50 -1.88
N LEU A 186 17.80 17.62 -2.93
CA LEU A 186 17.90 18.72 -3.91
C LEU A 186 17.61 20.08 -3.26
N ALA A 187 16.56 20.19 -2.46
CA ALA A 187 16.19 21.45 -1.80
C ALA A 187 17.23 21.89 -0.75
N ALA A 188 17.95 20.94 -0.16
CA ALA A 188 19.01 21.20 0.81
C ALA A 188 20.35 21.62 0.17
N ASP A 189 20.54 21.37 -1.14
CA ASP A 189 21.79 21.73 -1.82
C ASP A 189 21.94 23.26 -1.92
N PRO A 190 23.06 23.83 -1.45
CA PRO A 190 23.29 25.28 -1.48
C PRO A 190 23.20 25.88 -2.89
N LYS A 191 23.56 25.13 -3.93
CA LYS A 191 23.48 25.56 -5.32
C LYS A 191 22.04 25.76 -5.82
N LEU A 192 21.09 25.12 -5.18
CA LEU A 192 19.67 25.17 -5.51
C LEU A 192 18.83 25.99 -4.51
N SER A 193 19.45 26.66 -3.57
CA SER A 193 18.78 27.41 -2.50
C SER A 193 17.72 28.40 -2.99
N ALA A 194 17.97 29.07 -4.12
CA ALA A 194 17.00 29.99 -4.73
C ALA A 194 15.75 29.31 -5.28
N MET A 195 15.80 27.98 -5.51
CA MET A 195 14.70 27.17 -6.04
C MET A 195 14.14 26.20 -5.00
N ALA A 196 14.69 26.18 -3.79
CA ALA A 196 14.35 25.20 -2.75
C ALA A 196 12.83 25.09 -2.49
N ALA A 197 12.14 26.21 -2.33
CA ALA A 197 10.69 26.22 -2.10
C ALA A 197 9.90 25.62 -3.26
N THR A 198 10.33 25.88 -4.51
CA THR A 198 9.69 25.30 -5.69
C THR A 198 9.95 23.79 -5.78
N ILE A 199 11.16 23.37 -5.46
CA ILE A 199 11.56 21.96 -5.42
C ILE A 199 10.77 21.22 -4.35
N GLU A 200 10.67 21.76 -3.15
CA GLU A 200 9.89 21.15 -2.06
C GLU A 200 8.40 21.03 -2.38
N SER A 201 7.85 21.96 -3.14
CA SER A 201 6.43 21.89 -3.56
C SER A 201 6.11 20.70 -4.47
N GLN A 202 7.13 20.01 -5.01
CA GLN A 202 6.98 18.82 -5.84
C GLN A 202 6.87 17.53 -5.02
N LYS A 203 7.01 17.57 -3.70
CA LYS A 203 6.79 16.41 -2.86
C LYS A 203 5.34 15.91 -3.01
N LYS A 204 5.21 14.60 -3.14
CA LYS A 204 3.89 13.95 -3.20
C LYS A 204 3.44 13.53 -1.81
N GLU A 205 2.15 13.68 -1.55
CA GLU A 205 1.55 13.02 -0.40
C GLU A 205 1.68 11.50 -0.58
N LEU A 206 2.26 10.85 0.42
CA LEU A 206 2.36 9.40 0.43
C LEU A 206 1.02 8.81 0.88
N PRO A 207 0.56 7.72 0.22
CA PRO A 207 -0.63 7.03 0.68
C PRO A 207 -0.44 6.58 2.13
N GLN A 208 -1.44 6.84 2.95
CA GLN A 208 -1.43 6.31 4.31
C GLN A 208 -1.62 4.79 4.25
N VAL A 209 -0.98 4.06 5.17
CA VAL A 209 -1.23 2.65 5.37
C VAL A 209 -2.70 2.49 5.76
N SER A 210 -3.56 2.32 4.76
CA SER A 210 -5.01 2.27 4.97
C SER A 210 -5.48 0.85 5.19
N LYS A 211 -6.52 0.77 5.97
CA LYS A 211 -7.27 -0.44 6.36
C LYS A 211 -8.05 -1.03 5.20
#